data_0cef024376f65ec131683fcece2b1c6e
#
_entry.id   0cef024376f65ec131683fcece2b1c6e
#
_cell.length_a   1.000
_cell.length_b   1.000
_cell.length_c   1.000
_cell.angle_alpha   90.00
_cell.angle_beta   90.00
_cell.angle_gamma   90.00
#
_symmetry.space_group_name_H-M   'P 1'
#
loop_
_entity.id
_entity.type
_entity.pdbx_description
1 polymer ?
#
loop_
_entity_poly.entity_id
_entity_poly.type
_entity_poly.pdbx_seq_one_letter_code
_entity_poly.pdbx_strand_id
1 'polypeptide(L)'
;MTRKKADSANKKPTPKKATPPVAEKAAPATVKKEAAPKKAAPVEEKAAPAAAKKEAAPKKAAPVEEKASPATAKKEATPKKAAPVEEKAVPAAEAPAPVEVMAHQPRRSVAFIGSECYPFVKTGGLGDVMYALPRELVRLNCDVRVILPRYACIPKEYQDKMVYRGEFYMDLGRTGRNYYVGIMEYIHDGVVYDFIDNQEFFSTGNPYINLVDDIPKYCFFSKAALAALNYMNWIPDIVHCHDWQAALVPVFLKTLFQSSPVGKAKSILTIHNLRFQGIYNIPTIQYWTGLPDSVFVMGALKQGYEDANMLKGGLAYADRITTVSGTYAQEIQTKEYGEGLENHLWYHSQKLRGIVNGIDYGMWNPETDPSLVENYSLGNVLDHKMANKLALQKELGLEEDEGKFVIGLISRLTNQKGLDLVSAVIPQVMDGNTQVVILGTGDREFEDTFRYYEGAYKGQFAACIQYDESRAHRIYAGADALLVPSRFEPCGLTQLNAMHYGTLPIVRETGGLKDTVEPYNDFTGDGNGFTFDRYESGLLLDAINRAKTLYFTNRYHWDEVVQRDMDKDVSWENSAKQYKELYLELTQW
;
A
#
# COMPACT_ATOMS: atom_id res chain seq x y z
N MET A 1 -7.05 -83.10 -6.70
CA MET A 1 -7.17 -83.91 -5.46
C MET A 1 -7.59 -82.94 -4.37
N THR A 2 -8.85 -82.86 -4.13
CA THR A 2 -9.71 -83.55 -3.17
C THR A 2 -9.62 -82.97 -1.73
N ARG A 3 -10.75 -82.36 -1.41
CA ARG A 3 -11.56 -82.54 -0.16
C ARG A 3 -11.05 -81.88 1.13
N LYS A 4 -11.87 -81.36 2.07
CA LYS A 4 -13.33 -81.26 2.30
C LYS A 4 -13.49 -80.33 3.51
N LYS A 5 -14.50 -79.49 3.48
CA LYS A 5 -15.56 -79.19 4.44
C LYS A 5 -15.34 -79.51 5.91
N ALA A 6 -15.66 -78.53 6.77
CA ALA A 6 -16.66 -78.74 7.83
C ALA A 6 -17.20 -77.39 8.34
N ASP A 7 -18.53 -77.31 8.32
CA ASP A 7 -19.39 -76.31 8.95
C ASP A 7 -19.37 -76.41 10.49
N SER A 8 -19.51 -75.30 11.20
CA SER A 8 -20.37 -75.30 12.39
C SER A 8 -20.87 -73.85 12.68
N ALA A 9 -22.17 -73.76 12.63
CA ALA A 9 -22.97 -72.62 13.01
C ALA A 9 -22.88 -72.37 14.52
N ASN A 10 -22.87 -71.09 14.95
CA ASN A 10 -23.64 -70.78 16.17
C ASN A 10 -24.08 -69.29 16.24
N LYS A 11 -25.30 -69.17 16.56
CA LYS A 11 -26.29 -68.15 16.79
C LYS A 11 -25.79 -66.80 17.37
N LYS A 12 -26.37 -65.73 16.80
CA LYS A 12 -26.50 -64.37 17.37
C LYS A 12 -27.32 -64.41 18.66
N PRO A 13 -27.09 -63.44 19.57
CA PRO A 13 -28.18 -62.80 20.29
C PRO A 13 -28.31 -61.31 19.97
N THR A 14 -29.57 -60.90 19.78
CA THR A 14 -30.08 -59.54 19.62
C THR A 14 -29.80 -58.64 20.84
N PRO A 15 -29.44 -57.36 20.68
CA PRO A 15 -29.37 -56.42 21.79
C PRO A 15 -30.76 -55.83 22.12
N LYS A 16 -31.07 -55.81 23.41
CA LYS A 16 -32.24 -55.17 24.00
C LYS A 16 -32.17 -53.65 23.86
N LYS A 17 -33.30 -53.03 23.53
CA LYS A 17 -33.56 -51.60 23.62
C LYS A 17 -33.34 -51.10 25.03
N ALA A 18 -32.47 -50.10 25.21
CA ALA A 18 -32.38 -49.28 26.41
C ALA A 18 -33.14 -47.97 26.17
N THR A 19 -34.05 -47.68 27.06
CA THR A 19 -34.84 -46.47 27.22
C THR A 19 -33.93 -45.32 27.72
N PRO A 20 -34.14 -44.06 27.25
CA PRO A 20 -33.37 -42.92 27.74
C PRO A 20 -33.84 -42.47 29.13
N PRO A 21 -32.96 -41.97 30.01
CA PRO A 21 -33.35 -41.45 31.33
C PRO A 21 -34.03 -40.08 31.20
N VAL A 22 -35.01 -39.91 32.06
CA VAL A 22 -35.84 -38.72 32.23
C VAL A 22 -34.99 -37.56 32.76
N ALA A 23 -35.13 -36.38 32.14
CA ALA A 23 -34.51 -35.14 32.58
C ALA A 23 -35.09 -34.66 33.93
N GLU A 24 -34.24 -34.55 34.91
CA GLU A 24 -34.53 -33.93 36.20
C GLU A 24 -34.38 -32.40 36.08
N LYS A 25 -35.45 -31.66 36.39
CA LYS A 25 -35.50 -30.21 36.40
C LYS A 25 -34.69 -29.65 37.56
N ALA A 26 -33.58 -29.00 37.26
CA ALA A 26 -32.89 -28.15 38.23
C ALA A 26 -33.53 -26.76 38.27
N ALA A 27 -33.85 -26.28 39.46
CA ALA A 27 -34.42 -24.97 39.74
C ALA A 27 -33.41 -23.83 39.51
N PRO A 28 -33.88 -22.59 39.18
CA PRO A 28 -32.98 -21.51 38.86
C PRO A 28 -32.28 -20.91 40.08
N ALA A 29 -30.97 -20.76 39.99
CA ALA A 29 -30.16 -20.07 40.97
C ALA A 29 -30.41 -18.56 40.90
N THR A 30 -30.72 -17.98 42.04
CA THR A 30 -30.89 -16.53 42.27
C THR A 30 -29.61 -15.76 41.97
N VAL A 31 -29.65 -14.89 40.95
CA VAL A 31 -28.61 -13.91 40.68
C VAL A 31 -28.76 -12.76 41.68
N LYS A 32 -27.76 -12.56 42.52
CA LYS A 32 -27.61 -11.35 43.34
C LYS A 32 -27.30 -10.18 42.44
N LYS A 33 -28.20 -9.17 42.46
CA LYS A 33 -27.95 -7.84 41.88
C LYS A 33 -26.83 -7.16 42.67
N GLU A 34 -25.69 -6.92 42.03
CA GLU A 34 -24.73 -5.92 42.49
C GLU A 34 -25.20 -4.52 42.07
N ALA A 35 -25.08 -3.60 43.00
CA ALA A 35 -25.62 -2.25 42.91
C ALA A 35 -24.80 -1.36 41.97
N ALA A 36 -25.48 -0.58 41.17
CA ALA A 36 -24.92 0.47 40.33
C ALA A 36 -24.26 1.58 41.18
N PRO A 37 -23.13 2.17 40.70
CA PRO A 37 -22.55 3.32 41.40
C PRO A 37 -23.38 4.59 41.19
N LYS A 38 -23.58 5.30 42.29
CA LYS A 38 -24.33 6.55 42.37
C LYS A 38 -23.70 7.65 41.51
N LYS A 39 -24.57 8.34 40.76
CA LYS A 39 -24.29 9.62 40.09
C LYS A 39 -23.78 10.63 41.14
N ALA A 40 -22.63 11.21 40.89
CA ALA A 40 -22.17 12.44 41.56
C ALA A 40 -22.93 13.65 41.00
N ALA A 41 -23.37 14.49 41.93
CA ALA A 41 -24.08 15.74 41.62
C ALA A 41 -23.12 16.83 41.09
N PRO A 42 -23.63 17.83 40.35
CA PRO A 42 -22.79 18.87 39.75
C PRO A 42 -22.32 19.87 40.82
N VAL A 43 -21.05 20.27 40.71
CA VAL A 43 -20.47 21.34 41.51
C VAL A 43 -20.76 22.67 40.80
N GLU A 44 -21.37 23.57 41.52
CA GLU A 44 -21.70 24.94 41.10
C GLU A 44 -20.43 25.76 40.80
N GLU A 45 -20.52 26.43 39.65
CA GLU A 45 -19.62 27.49 39.19
C GLU A 45 -19.86 28.77 40.00
N LYS A 46 -18.87 29.23 40.74
CA LYS A 46 -18.87 30.58 41.32
C LYS A 46 -18.09 31.54 40.43
N ALA A 47 -18.87 32.45 39.83
CA ALA A 47 -18.40 33.57 39.04
C ALA A 47 -17.83 34.71 39.88
N ALA A 48 -16.88 35.40 39.27
CA ALA A 48 -16.53 36.82 39.28
C ALA A 48 -15.73 37.41 40.47
N PRO A 49 -15.10 38.59 40.29
CA PRO A 49 -15.52 39.67 39.41
C PRO A 49 -14.43 40.34 38.56
N ALA A 50 -14.92 41.01 37.55
CA ALA A 50 -14.24 41.94 36.66
C ALA A 50 -13.69 43.18 37.37
N ALA A 51 -12.53 43.68 36.90
CA ALA A 51 -12.14 45.09 37.08
C ALA A 51 -11.64 45.66 35.75
N ALA A 52 -12.15 46.80 35.44
CA ALA A 52 -12.17 47.48 34.18
C ALA A 52 -11.00 48.47 33.98
N LYS A 53 -10.76 48.70 32.66
CA LYS A 53 -10.34 49.97 32.03
C LYS A 53 -8.91 50.52 32.25
N LYS A 54 -8.16 50.69 31.17
CA LYS A 54 -8.10 51.97 30.44
C LYS A 54 -7.36 51.83 29.11
N GLU A 55 -8.01 52.36 28.09
CA GLU A 55 -7.48 52.74 26.78
C GLU A 55 -6.37 53.79 26.89
N ALA A 56 -5.41 53.75 25.97
CA ALA A 56 -4.77 54.93 25.41
C ALA A 56 -4.18 54.61 24.04
N ALA A 57 -4.80 55.15 23.02
CA ALA A 57 -4.27 55.25 21.66
C ALA A 57 -3.65 56.65 21.46
N PRO A 58 -3.22 57.06 20.25
CA PRO A 58 -1.85 56.93 19.71
C PRO A 58 -1.21 58.34 19.56
N LYS A 59 0.11 58.40 19.43
CA LYS A 59 0.74 59.66 18.97
C LYS A 59 1.55 59.40 17.70
N LYS A 60 1.13 60.09 16.64
CA LYS A 60 1.86 60.44 15.42
C LYS A 60 3.07 61.30 15.78
N ALA A 61 4.15 61.14 15.09
CA ALA A 61 5.08 62.22 14.75
C ALA A 61 5.76 61.90 13.42
N ALA A 62 5.79 62.94 12.60
CA ALA A 62 6.26 63.03 11.24
C ALA A 62 7.75 63.43 11.14
N PRO A 63 8.25 63.80 9.96
CA PRO A 63 9.48 63.26 9.34
C PRO A 63 10.64 64.26 9.43
N VAL A 64 11.88 63.83 9.20
CA VAL A 64 13.02 64.74 8.96
C VAL A 64 13.83 64.28 7.76
N GLU A 65 13.85 65.17 6.82
CA GLU A 65 14.59 65.49 5.62
C GLU A 65 16.00 64.87 5.44
N GLU A 66 16.21 64.43 4.30
CA GLU A 66 17.17 64.65 3.18
C GLU A 66 18.37 65.57 3.48
N LYS A 67 19.58 65.09 3.22
CA LYS A 67 20.68 65.91 2.67
C LYS A 67 21.57 65.10 1.73
N ALA A 68 21.66 65.66 0.53
CA ALA A 68 22.40 65.20 -0.63
C ALA A 68 23.90 65.57 -0.62
N SER A 69 24.68 64.70 -1.26
CA SER A 69 25.79 64.92 -2.19
C SER A 69 27.09 65.59 -1.71
N PRO A 70 28.25 65.41 -2.37
CA PRO A 70 28.40 65.38 -3.83
C PRO A 70 29.38 64.35 -4.44
N ALA A 71 29.21 64.24 -5.76
CA ALA A 71 29.96 63.50 -6.75
C ALA A 71 31.43 63.87 -6.89
N THR A 72 32.26 62.91 -7.27
CA THR A 72 33.42 63.17 -8.16
C THR A 72 33.55 62.11 -9.23
N ALA A 73 33.67 62.59 -10.47
CA ALA A 73 33.69 61.87 -11.73
C ALA A 73 35.11 61.39 -12.12
N LYS A 74 35.12 60.54 -13.13
CA LYS A 74 36.16 60.18 -14.15
C LYS A 74 36.85 58.83 -13.87
N LYS A 75 36.92 57.85 -14.78
CA LYS A 75 37.19 57.94 -16.25
C LYS A 75 36.74 56.66 -16.92
N GLU A 76 36.20 56.77 -18.15
CA GLU A 76 35.97 55.72 -19.11
C GLU A 76 37.28 55.01 -19.51
N ALA A 77 37.16 53.66 -19.65
CA ALA A 77 38.08 52.88 -20.46
C ALA A 77 37.25 51.88 -21.30
N THR A 78 37.35 52.06 -22.61
CA THR A 78 36.70 51.26 -23.68
C THR A 78 37.07 49.80 -23.62
N PRO A 79 36.14 48.86 -23.93
CA PRO A 79 36.44 47.43 -23.93
C PRO A 79 37.11 47.01 -25.22
N LYS A 80 38.21 46.23 -25.10
CA LYS A 80 38.80 45.49 -26.23
C LYS A 80 37.90 44.31 -26.58
N LYS A 81 37.58 44.21 -27.91
CA LYS A 81 36.97 43.04 -28.56
C LYS A 81 37.78 41.78 -28.23
N ALA A 82 37.14 40.82 -27.57
CA ALA A 82 37.60 39.42 -27.50
C ALA A 82 37.04 38.66 -28.71
N ALA A 83 37.85 37.76 -29.27
CA ALA A 83 37.52 36.92 -30.40
C ALA A 83 36.46 35.84 -30.01
N PRO A 84 35.70 35.29 -30.97
CA PRO A 84 34.69 34.29 -30.69
C PRO A 84 35.33 32.98 -30.21
N VAL A 85 34.94 32.51 -29.03
CA VAL A 85 35.21 31.14 -28.57
C VAL A 85 34.17 30.25 -29.28
N GLU A 86 34.63 29.29 -30.05
CA GLU A 86 33.79 28.21 -30.60
C GLU A 86 33.16 27.45 -29.46
N GLU A 87 31.84 27.56 -29.37
CA GLU A 87 30.99 26.77 -28.48
C GLU A 87 30.98 25.34 -29.01
N LYS A 88 31.76 24.44 -28.37
CA LYS A 88 31.62 23.01 -28.61
C LYS A 88 30.23 22.61 -28.12
N ALA A 89 29.36 22.26 -29.07
CA ALA A 89 28.08 21.65 -28.79
C ALA A 89 28.27 20.42 -27.87
N VAL A 90 27.69 20.48 -26.68
CA VAL A 90 27.48 19.33 -25.81
C VAL A 90 26.52 18.43 -26.58
N PRO A 91 26.81 17.12 -26.75
CA PRO A 91 25.84 16.22 -27.37
C PRO A 91 24.57 16.24 -26.54
N ALA A 92 23.46 16.57 -27.18
CA ALA A 92 22.14 16.44 -26.59
C ALA A 92 21.99 15.02 -26.03
N ALA A 93 21.58 14.89 -24.76
CA ALA A 93 21.19 13.62 -24.19
C ALA A 93 20.19 12.98 -25.15
N GLU A 94 20.49 11.76 -25.60
CA GLU A 94 19.57 10.99 -26.43
C GLU A 94 18.24 10.89 -25.68
N ALA A 95 17.19 11.38 -26.31
CA ALA A 95 15.83 11.17 -25.87
C ALA A 95 15.59 9.67 -25.71
N PRO A 96 14.81 9.22 -24.72
CA PRO A 96 14.52 7.81 -24.53
C PRO A 96 14.00 7.22 -25.83
N ALA A 97 14.54 6.05 -26.20
CA ALA A 97 14.24 5.39 -27.47
C ALA A 97 12.72 5.30 -27.68
N PRO A 98 12.26 5.61 -28.90
CA PRO A 98 10.83 5.78 -29.11
C PRO A 98 10.07 4.47 -28.94
N VAL A 99 8.81 4.63 -28.59
CA VAL A 99 7.71 3.66 -28.45
C VAL A 99 7.60 2.64 -29.62
N GLU A 100 8.37 2.77 -30.69
CA GLU A 100 8.34 1.93 -31.88
C GLU A 100 8.67 0.45 -31.66
N VAL A 101 9.54 0.12 -30.70
CA VAL A 101 9.91 -1.29 -30.46
C VAL A 101 8.76 -2.10 -29.84
N MET A 102 7.85 -1.44 -29.12
CA MET A 102 6.72 -2.10 -28.45
C MET A 102 5.47 -2.23 -29.33
N ALA A 103 5.37 -1.45 -30.41
CA ALA A 103 4.23 -1.54 -31.35
C ALA A 103 4.13 -2.89 -32.09
N HIS A 104 5.20 -3.67 -32.12
CA HIS A 104 5.23 -5.01 -32.74
C HIS A 104 4.90 -6.16 -31.76
N GLN A 105 4.77 -5.90 -30.45
CA GLN A 105 4.36 -6.94 -29.51
C GLN A 105 2.87 -7.25 -29.65
N PRO A 106 2.46 -8.53 -29.51
CA PRO A 106 1.06 -8.90 -29.59
C PRO A 106 0.24 -8.15 -28.53
N ARG A 107 -0.87 -7.53 -28.97
CA ARG A 107 -1.83 -6.90 -28.06
C ARG A 107 -2.46 -7.95 -27.17
N ARG A 108 -2.68 -7.63 -25.89
CA ARG A 108 -3.44 -8.44 -24.94
C ARG A 108 -4.51 -7.60 -24.28
N SER A 109 -5.69 -8.20 -24.11
CA SER A 109 -6.78 -7.61 -23.34
C SER A 109 -6.75 -8.12 -21.90
N VAL A 110 -6.79 -7.19 -20.94
CA VAL A 110 -6.60 -7.52 -19.51
C VAL A 110 -7.67 -6.84 -18.69
N ALA A 111 -8.44 -7.64 -17.94
CA ALA A 111 -9.36 -7.15 -16.91
C ALA A 111 -8.66 -7.18 -15.55
N PHE A 112 -8.40 -6.01 -14.97
CA PHE A 112 -7.99 -5.86 -13.59
C PHE A 112 -9.22 -5.90 -12.68
N ILE A 113 -9.22 -6.74 -11.65
CA ILE A 113 -10.32 -6.84 -10.69
C ILE A 113 -9.77 -6.65 -9.28
N GLY A 114 -10.19 -5.59 -8.60
CA GLY A 114 -9.72 -5.24 -7.27
C GLY A 114 -10.72 -4.43 -6.47
N SER A 115 -10.40 -4.21 -5.20
CA SER A 115 -11.31 -3.56 -4.25
C SER A 115 -11.06 -2.06 -4.09
N GLU A 116 -9.92 -1.54 -4.49
CA GLU A 116 -9.56 -0.13 -4.41
C GLU A 116 -8.68 0.29 -5.58
N CYS A 117 -8.72 1.57 -5.93
CA CYS A 117 -7.91 2.18 -6.98
C CYS A 117 -7.87 3.70 -6.78
N TYR A 118 -6.69 4.32 -6.76
CA TYR A 118 -6.55 5.77 -6.84
C TYR A 118 -7.09 6.29 -8.19
N PRO A 119 -7.70 7.46 -8.28
CA PRO A 119 -8.05 8.38 -7.20
C PRO A 119 -9.44 8.13 -6.58
N PHE A 120 -10.12 7.06 -6.95
CA PHE A 120 -11.53 6.82 -6.59
C PHE A 120 -11.68 6.40 -5.13
N VAL A 121 -10.88 5.43 -4.71
CA VAL A 121 -10.83 4.94 -3.32
C VAL A 121 -9.46 4.32 -3.07
N LYS A 122 -8.78 4.74 -2.00
CA LYS A 122 -7.45 4.26 -1.64
C LYS A 122 -7.36 4.14 -0.12
N THR A 123 -6.93 2.98 0.35
CA THR A 123 -6.63 2.71 1.77
C THR A 123 -5.19 2.25 1.98
N GLY A 124 -4.52 1.83 0.92
CA GLY A 124 -3.15 1.32 0.96
C GLY A 124 -2.50 1.26 -0.42
N GLY A 125 -1.35 0.56 -0.50
CA GLY A 125 -0.58 0.44 -1.74
C GLY A 125 -1.27 -0.30 -2.88
N LEU A 126 -2.33 -1.09 -2.59
CA LEU A 126 -3.14 -1.72 -3.64
C LEU A 126 -3.78 -0.66 -4.54
N GLY A 127 -4.28 0.44 -3.95
CA GLY A 127 -4.87 1.55 -4.71
C GLY A 127 -3.88 2.17 -5.70
N ASP A 128 -2.61 2.31 -5.32
CA ASP A 128 -1.55 2.81 -6.19
C ASP A 128 -1.26 1.84 -7.35
N VAL A 129 -1.17 0.54 -7.06
CA VAL A 129 -0.94 -0.51 -8.08
C VAL A 129 -2.08 -0.55 -9.09
N MET A 130 -3.34 -0.53 -8.63
CA MET A 130 -4.53 -0.60 -9.49
C MET A 130 -4.70 0.63 -10.39
N TYR A 131 -4.01 1.72 -10.08
CA TYR A 131 -3.96 2.92 -10.90
C TYR A 131 -2.76 2.93 -11.85
N ALA A 132 -1.55 2.73 -11.32
CA ALA A 132 -0.33 2.95 -12.08
C ALA A 132 -0.02 1.82 -13.06
N LEU A 133 -0.13 0.55 -12.65
CA LEU A 133 0.17 -0.60 -13.52
C LEU A 133 -0.74 -0.67 -14.76
N PRO A 134 -2.07 -0.50 -14.68
CA PRO A 134 -2.93 -0.44 -15.87
C PRO A 134 -2.51 0.62 -16.89
N ARG A 135 -2.13 1.81 -16.44
CA ARG A 135 -1.67 2.91 -17.29
C ARG A 135 -0.40 2.55 -18.06
N GLU A 136 0.58 1.98 -17.39
CA GLU A 136 1.81 1.53 -18.04
C GLU A 136 1.56 0.38 -19.02
N LEU A 137 0.67 -0.55 -18.69
CA LEU A 137 0.30 -1.64 -19.60
C LEU A 137 -0.41 -1.13 -20.87
N VAL A 138 -1.20 -0.06 -20.76
CA VAL A 138 -1.79 0.60 -21.95
C VAL A 138 -0.67 1.16 -22.83
N ARG A 139 0.37 1.80 -22.28
CA ARG A 139 1.56 2.26 -23.00
C ARG A 139 2.31 1.11 -23.67
N LEU A 140 2.27 -0.07 -23.05
CA LEU A 140 2.86 -1.31 -23.58
C LEU A 140 1.92 -2.09 -24.51
N ASN A 141 0.95 -1.44 -25.16
CA ASN A 141 0.01 -2.05 -26.12
C ASN A 141 -0.88 -3.15 -25.50
N CYS A 142 -1.38 -2.93 -24.26
CA CYS A 142 -2.47 -3.72 -23.70
C CYS A 142 -3.80 -2.97 -23.82
N ASP A 143 -4.90 -3.70 -23.99
CA ASP A 143 -6.26 -3.21 -23.86
C ASP A 143 -6.72 -3.50 -22.42
N VAL A 144 -6.72 -2.47 -21.56
CA VAL A 144 -6.91 -2.67 -20.12
C VAL A 144 -8.24 -2.07 -19.67
N ARG A 145 -9.02 -2.86 -18.93
CA ARG A 145 -10.16 -2.41 -18.14
C ARG A 145 -9.95 -2.72 -16.67
N VAL A 146 -10.28 -1.76 -15.81
CA VAL A 146 -10.21 -1.92 -14.34
C VAL A 146 -11.63 -2.01 -13.80
N ILE A 147 -11.95 -3.10 -13.12
CA ILE A 147 -13.28 -3.37 -12.56
C ILE A 147 -13.22 -3.16 -11.05
N LEU A 148 -14.08 -2.29 -10.54
CA LEU A 148 -14.14 -1.85 -9.15
C LEU A 148 -15.57 -1.87 -8.62
N PRO A 149 -15.78 -2.03 -7.31
CA PRO A 149 -17.07 -1.72 -6.72
C PRO A 149 -17.35 -0.21 -6.78
N ARG A 150 -18.61 0.18 -7.08
CA ARG A 150 -19.04 1.56 -7.00
C ARG A 150 -19.40 1.94 -5.56
N TYR A 151 -18.39 2.17 -4.74
CA TYR A 151 -18.62 2.58 -3.36
C TYR A 151 -19.24 3.98 -3.24
N ALA A 152 -20.07 4.17 -2.22
CA ALA A 152 -20.64 5.49 -1.92
C ALA A 152 -19.59 6.53 -1.50
N CYS A 153 -18.42 6.09 -1.03
CA CYS A 153 -17.31 6.98 -0.64
C CYS A 153 -16.48 7.53 -1.81
N ILE A 154 -16.69 7.05 -3.04
CA ILE A 154 -16.01 7.61 -4.22
C ILE A 154 -16.37 9.11 -4.31
N PRO A 155 -15.38 10.01 -4.50
CA PRO A 155 -15.65 11.44 -4.58
C PRO A 155 -16.71 11.77 -5.66
N LYS A 156 -17.61 12.69 -5.33
CA LYS A 156 -18.75 13.01 -6.19
C LYS A 156 -18.33 13.51 -7.57
N GLU A 157 -17.22 14.20 -7.66
CA GLU A 157 -16.65 14.67 -8.93
C GLU A 157 -16.39 13.56 -9.95
N TYR A 158 -16.04 12.34 -9.48
CA TYR A 158 -15.88 11.15 -10.32
C TYR A 158 -17.24 10.49 -10.59
N GLN A 159 -18.09 10.35 -9.55
CA GLN A 159 -19.41 9.73 -9.70
C GLN A 159 -20.26 10.46 -10.74
N ASP A 160 -20.22 11.81 -10.76
CA ASP A 160 -21.02 12.65 -11.67
C ASP A 160 -20.54 12.54 -13.13
N LYS A 161 -19.32 12.06 -13.36
CA LYS A 161 -18.73 11.84 -14.70
C LYS A 161 -18.90 10.41 -15.21
N MET A 162 -19.35 9.49 -14.37
CA MET A 162 -19.57 8.10 -14.77
C MET A 162 -20.72 7.99 -15.78
N VAL A 163 -20.50 7.19 -16.83
CA VAL A 163 -21.48 6.92 -17.87
C VAL A 163 -22.13 5.56 -17.61
N TYR A 164 -23.46 5.54 -17.52
CA TYR A 164 -24.20 4.28 -17.41
C TYR A 164 -24.09 3.45 -18.69
N ARG A 165 -23.72 2.16 -18.55
CA ARG A 165 -23.51 1.22 -19.66
C ARG A 165 -24.55 0.10 -19.71
N GLY A 166 -25.39 -0.01 -18.71
CA GLY A 166 -26.46 -0.99 -18.65
C GLY A 166 -26.56 -1.68 -17.30
N GLU A 167 -27.54 -2.58 -17.21
CA GLU A 167 -27.82 -3.35 -16.01
C GLU A 167 -28.32 -4.74 -16.34
N PHE A 168 -28.15 -5.64 -15.41
CA PHE A 168 -28.74 -6.97 -15.45
C PHE A 168 -29.01 -7.46 -14.01
N TYR A 169 -29.70 -8.58 -13.91
CA TYR A 169 -29.94 -9.24 -12.63
C TYR A 169 -29.29 -10.61 -12.65
N MET A 170 -28.58 -10.96 -11.58
CA MET A 170 -27.96 -12.27 -11.43
C MET A 170 -28.36 -12.92 -10.12
N ASP A 171 -28.46 -14.25 -10.11
CA ASP A 171 -28.54 -15.02 -8.89
C ASP A 171 -27.23 -14.89 -8.06
N LEU A 172 -27.33 -14.99 -6.76
CA LEU A 172 -26.18 -15.01 -5.88
C LEU A 172 -26.29 -16.20 -4.91
N GLY A 173 -25.50 -17.22 -5.19
CA GLY A 173 -25.40 -18.40 -4.35
C GLY A 173 -26.74 -19.09 -4.09
N ARG A 174 -27.00 -19.39 -2.82
CA ARG A 174 -28.22 -20.07 -2.34
C ARG A 174 -29.24 -19.09 -1.75
N THR A 175 -29.14 -17.78 -2.06
CA THR A 175 -30.00 -16.73 -1.50
C THR A 175 -31.45 -16.81 -2.00
N GLY A 176 -31.68 -17.48 -3.13
CA GLY A 176 -33.00 -17.63 -3.72
C GLY A 176 -33.56 -16.36 -4.40
N ARG A 177 -32.75 -15.32 -4.56
CA ARG A 177 -33.13 -14.07 -5.23
C ARG A 177 -32.10 -13.59 -6.22
N ASN A 178 -32.52 -12.72 -7.14
CA ASN A 178 -31.65 -12.04 -8.07
C ASN A 178 -31.25 -10.68 -7.53
N TYR A 179 -30.01 -10.30 -7.76
CA TYR A 179 -29.42 -9.03 -7.35
C TYR A 179 -29.17 -8.16 -8.57
N TYR A 180 -29.46 -6.88 -8.41
CA TYR A 180 -29.14 -5.87 -9.40
C TYR A 180 -27.63 -5.74 -9.58
N VAL A 181 -27.20 -5.61 -10.84
CA VAL A 181 -25.81 -5.30 -11.22
C VAL A 181 -25.85 -4.20 -12.26
N GLY A 182 -25.54 -2.98 -11.85
CA GLY A 182 -25.35 -1.85 -12.76
C GLY A 182 -23.89 -1.75 -13.17
N ILE A 183 -23.63 -1.20 -14.35
CA ILE A 183 -22.30 -0.93 -14.87
C ILE A 183 -22.18 0.55 -15.17
N MET A 184 -21.26 1.20 -14.47
CA MET A 184 -20.92 2.61 -14.68
C MET A 184 -19.49 2.68 -15.22
N GLU A 185 -19.27 3.34 -16.34
CA GLU A 185 -17.94 3.46 -16.96
C GLU A 185 -17.40 4.87 -16.78
N TYR A 186 -16.11 4.98 -16.47
CA TYR A 186 -15.36 6.22 -16.49
C TYR A 186 -14.01 6.00 -17.14
N ILE A 187 -13.60 6.91 -18.03
CA ILE A 187 -12.29 6.87 -18.68
C ILE A 187 -11.39 7.89 -17.98
N HIS A 188 -10.27 7.44 -17.46
CA HIS A 188 -9.30 8.27 -16.78
C HIS A 188 -7.87 7.89 -17.20
N ASP A 189 -7.07 8.85 -17.61
CA ASP A 189 -5.69 8.68 -18.07
C ASP A 189 -5.49 7.54 -19.10
N GLY A 190 -6.46 7.40 -20.02
CA GLY A 190 -6.41 6.40 -21.09
C GLY A 190 -6.83 4.98 -20.68
N VAL A 191 -7.17 4.75 -19.41
CA VAL A 191 -7.67 3.49 -18.88
C VAL A 191 -9.19 3.55 -18.75
N VAL A 192 -9.88 2.45 -19.07
CA VAL A 192 -11.32 2.29 -18.88
C VAL A 192 -11.58 1.68 -17.50
N TYR A 193 -12.36 2.37 -16.67
CA TYR A 193 -12.80 1.92 -15.35
C TYR A 193 -14.28 1.55 -15.41
N ASP A 194 -14.60 0.29 -15.11
CA ASP A 194 -15.97 -0.23 -15.02
C ASP A 194 -16.33 -0.42 -13.54
N PHE A 195 -17.27 0.36 -13.04
CA PHE A 195 -17.74 0.30 -11.66
C PHE A 195 -19.00 -0.57 -11.58
N ILE A 196 -18.93 -1.60 -10.74
CA ILE A 196 -20.10 -2.45 -10.44
C ILE A 196 -20.97 -1.74 -9.41
N ASP A 197 -22.16 -1.33 -9.84
CA ASP A 197 -23.12 -0.63 -9.00
C ASP A 197 -24.10 -1.60 -8.34
N ASN A 198 -24.13 -1.54 -7.01
CA ASN A 198 -25.14 -2.17 -6.18
C ASN A 198 -25.17 -1.50 -4.80
N GLN A 199 -26.25 -0.79 -4.50
CA GLN A 199 -26.36 -0.04 -3.25
C GLN A 199 -26.46 -0.94 -2.02
N GLU A 200 -26.97 -2.16 -2.15
CA GLU A 200 -27.08 -3.09 -1.01
C GLU A 200 -25.69 -3.45 -0.45
N PHE A 201 -24.67 -3.61 -1.32
CA PHE A 201 -23.33 -4.02 -0.92
C PHE A 201 -22.33 -2.87 -0.80
N PHE A 202 -22.53 -1.75 -1.52
CA PHE A 202 -21.48 -0.71 -1.65
C PHE A 202 -21.88 0.65 -1.10
N SER A 203 -23.05 0.77 -0.45
CA SER A 203 -23.53 2.04 0.13
C SER A 203 -22.86 2.42 1.45
N THR A 204 -22.22 1.47 2.14
CA THR A 204 -21.48 1.74 3.39
C THR A 204 -20.12 2.33 3.05
N GLY A 205 -19.87 3.57 3.38
CA GLY A 205 -18.74 4.40 2.94
C GLY A 205 -17.31 3.85 2.94
N ASN A 206 -16.99 2.69 3.54
CA ASN A 206 -15.65 2.11 3.54
C ASN A 206 -15.58 0.80 2.77
N PRO A 207 -14.51 0.58 1.97
CA PRO A 207 -14.26 -0.70 1.31
C PRO A 207 -14.19 -1.86 2.32
N TYR A 208 -13.53 -1.65 3.45
CA TYR A 208 -13.29 -2.66 4.48
C TYR A 208 -13.97 -2.26 5.79
N ILE A 209 -14.91 -3.07 6.25
CA ILE A 209 -15.68 -2.82 7.47
C ILE A 209 -15.35 -3.92 8.51
N ASN A 210 -15.77 -5.13 8.21
CA ASN A 210 -15.52 -6.34 8.98
C ASN A 210 -15.88 -7.57 8.14
N LEU A 211 -15.42 -8.75 8.50
CA LEU A 211 -15.64 -9.96 7.70
C LEU A 211 -17.12 -10.35 7.55
N VAL A 212 -17.98 -10.00 8.49
CA VAL A 212 -19.42 -10.34 8.39
C VAL A 212 -20.08 -9.62 7.22
N ASP A 213 -19.73 -8.35 7.03
CA ASP A 213 -20.25 -7.51 5.93
C ASP A 213 -19.43 -7.67 4.64
N ASP A 214 -18.13 -7.87 4.76
CA ASP A 214 -17.21 -7.92 3.64
C ASP A 214 -17.27 -9.25 2.88
N ILE A 215 -17.53 -10.39 3.53
CA ILE A 215 -17.67 -11.69 2.87
C ILE A 215 -18.82 -11.68 1.84
N PRO A 216 -20.07 -11.30 2.18
CA PRO A 216 -21.14 -11.18 1.18
C PRO A 216 -20.81 -10.20 0.06
N LYS A 217 -20.26 -9.04 0.41
CA LYS A 217 -19.85 -7.98 -0.52
C LYS A 217 -18.90 -8.49 -1.59
N TYR A 218 -17.83 -9.16 -1.20
CA TYR A 218 -16.81 -9.63 -2.14
C TYR A 218 -17.15 -10.96 -2.82
N CYS A 219 -18.04 -11.78 -2.25
CA CYS A 219 -18.70 -12.87 -2.98
C CYS A 219 -19.54 -12.33 -4.14
N PHE A 220 -20.35 -11.29 -3.88
CA PHE A 220 -21.14 -10.59 -4.91
C PHE A 220 -20.22 -9.96 -5.95
N PHE A 221 -19.25 -9.14 -5.53
CA PHE A 221 -18.36 -8.41 -6.43
C PHE A 221 -17.61 -9.34 -7.38
N SER A 222 -17.00 -10.43 -6.87
CA SER A 222 -16.25 -11.37 -7.68
C SER A 222 -17.10 -12.04 -8.76
N LYS A 223 -18.38 -12.38 -8.45
CA LYS A 223 -19.31 -12.96 -9.43
C LYS A 223 -19.80 -11.91 -10.42
N ALA A 224 -20.17 -10.72 -9.92
CA ALA A 224 -20.68 -9.62 -10.74
C ALA A 224 -19.65 -9.11 -11.75
N ALA A 225 -18.38 -9.03 -11.38
CA ALA A 225 -17.30 -8.64 -12.28
C ALA A 225 -17.22 -9.56 -13.53
N LEU A 226 -17.25 -10.88 -13.34
CA LEU A 226 -17.25 -11.83 -14.46
C LEU A 226 -18.54 -11.78 -15.28
N ALA A 227 -19.69 -11.64 -14.62
CA ALA A 227 -20.99 -11.51 -15.29
C ALA A 227 -21.05 -10.23 -16.13
N ALA A 228 -20.48 -9.11 -15.62
CA ALA A 228 -20.40 -7.85 -16.34
C ALA A 228 -19.55 -7.96 -17.61
N LEU A 229 -18.41 -8.64 -17.56
CA LEU A 229 -17.57 -8.91 -18.73
C LEU A 229 -18.34 -9.66 -19.84
N ASN A 230 -19.11 -10.69 -19.47
CA ASN A 230 -19.97 -11.39 -20.41
C ASN A 230 -21.11 -10.48 -20.94
N TYR A 231 -21.75 -9.69 -20.08
CA TYR A 231 -22.83 -8.78 -20.44
C TYR A 231 -22.38 -7.69 -21.44
N MET A 232 -21.20 -7.11 -21.20
CA MET A 232 -20.59 -6.13 -22.10
C MET A 232 -20.05 -6.73 -23.40
N ASN A 233 -20.05 -8.08 -23.50
CA ASN A 233 -19.40 -8.81 -24.60
C ASN A 233 -17.93 -8.43 -24.81
N TRP A 234 -17.24 -8.05 -23.72
CA TRP A 234 -15.81 -7.79 -23.72
C TRP A 234 -15.10 -8.89 -22.95
N ILE A 235 -14.51 -9.83 -23.70
CA ILE A 235 -13.90 -11.04 -23.15
C ILE A 235 -12.38 -10.86 -23.16
N PRO A 236 -11.75 -10.70 -21.99
CA PRO A 236 -10.31 -10.49 -21.91
C PRO A 236 -9.52 -11.79 -22.16
N ASP A 237 -8.27 -11.63 -22.61
CA ASP A 237 -7.29 -12.72 -22.61
C ASP A 237 -6.91 -13.11 -21.17
N ILE A 238 -6.77 -12.09 -20.30
CA ILE A 238 -6.33 -12.22 -18.91
C ILE A 238 -7.34 -11.56 -17.96
N VAL A 239 -7.66 -12.26 -16.88
CA VAL A 239 -8.31 -11.70 -15.70
C VAL A 239 -7.26 -11.64 -14.59
N HIS A 240 -6.85 -10.43 -14.21
CA HIS A 240 -5.85 -10.16 -13.21
C HIS A 240 -6.51 -9.69 -11.92
N CYS A 241 -6.52 -10.54 -10.90
CA CYS A 241 -7.20 -10.35 -9.63
C CYS A 241 -6.23 -9.92 -8.54
N HIS A 242 -6.71 -9.12 -7.58
CA HIS A 242 -5.87 -8.55 -6.54
C HIS A 242 -6.44 -8.83 -5.15
N ASP A 243 -5.62 -9.49 -4.30
CA ASP A 243 -5.90 -9.89 -2.92
C ASP A 243 -7.17 -10.75 -2.74
N TRP A 244 -7.54 -10.99 -1.48
CA TRP A 244 -8.65 -11.89 -1.12
C TRP A 244 -10.02 -11.41 -1.61
N GLN A 245 -10.20 -10.11 -1.79
CA GLN A 245 -11.45 -9.51 -2.25
C GLN A 245 -11.83 -9.92 -3.67
N ALA A 246 -10.85 -10.22 -4.50
CA ALA A 246 -11.06 -10.72 -5.86
C ALA A 246 -10.67 -12.20 -6.02
N ALA A 247 -10.26 -12.88 -4.95
CA ALA A 247 -9.71 -14.24 -5.02
C ALA A 247 -10.74 -15.31 -5.44
N LEU A 248 -12.04 -15.05 -5.30
CA LEU A 248 -13.07 -15.96 -5.81
C LEU A 248 -13.22 -15.93 -7.33
N VAL A 249 -12.69 -14.91 -8.00
CA VAL A 249 -12.78 -14.81 -9.47
C VAL A 249 -12.13 -16.01 -10.17
N PRO A 250 -10.88 -16.41 -9.88
CA PRO A 250 -10.30 -17.62 -10.46
C PRO A 250 -11.11 -18.90 -10.15
N VAL A 251 -11.71 -18.97 -8.94
CA VAL A 251 -12.57 -20.10 -8.57
C VAL A 251 -13.82 -20.13 -9.44
N PHE A 252 -14.50 -19.01 -9.61
CA PHE A 252 -15.69 -18.90 -10.46
C PHE A 252 -15.38 -19.17 -11.93
N LEU A 253 -14.24 -18.71 -12.45
CA LEU A 253 -13.81 -19.00 -13.84
C LEU A 253 -13.73 -20.50 -14.12
N LYS A 254 -13.20 -21.27 -13.17
CA LYS A 254 -13.01 -22.72 -13.34
C LYS A 254 -14.21 -23.56 -12.87
N THR A 255 -15.28 -22.92 -12.37
CA THR A 255 -16.51 -23.58 -11.91
C THR A 255 -17.75 -22.99 -12.60
N LEU A 256 -18.38 -21.98 -12.01
CA LEU A 256 -19.67 -21.44 -12.45
C LEU A 256 -19.63 -20.80 -13.86
N PHE A 257 -18.49 -20.22 -14.24
CA PHE A 257 -18.30 -19.57 -15.54
C PHE A 257 -17.52 -20.41 -16.56
N GLN A 258 -17.13 -21.64 -16.24
CA GLN A 258 -16.29 -22.49 -17.10
C GLN A 258 -16.82 -22.61 -18.53
N SER A 259 -18.14 -22.71 -18.71
CA SER A 259 -18.80 -22.85 -20.02
C SER A 259 -19.21 -21.50 -20.64
N SER A 260 -18.99 -20.40 -19.98
CA SER A 260 -19.30 -19.05 -20.49
C SER A 260 -18.15 -18.48 -21.33
N PRO A 261 -18.39 -17.42 -22.14
CA PRO A 261 -17.32 -16.81 -22.92
C PRO A 261 -16.11 -16.38 -22.08
N VAL A 262 -16.32 -15.73 -20.92
CA VAL A 262 -15.24 -15.28 -20.04
C VAL A 262 -14.48 -16.46 -19.39
N GLY A 263 -15.06 -17.63 -19.29
CA GLY A 263 -14.40 -18.83 -18.74
C GLY A 263 -13.17 -19.30 -19.52
N LYS A 264 -12.95 -18.77 -20.74
CA LYS A 264 -11.75 -19.01 -21.54
C LYS A 264 -10.55 -18.17 -21.12
N ALA A 265 -10.76 -17.09 -20.40
CA ALA A 265 -9.71 -16.20 -19.93
C ALA A 265 -8.72 -16.94 -19.01
N LYS A 266 -7.46 -16.55 -19.07
CA LYS A 266 -6.44 -16.97 -18.10
C LYS A 266 -6.54 -16.08 -16.87
N SER A 267 -6.21 -16.63 -15.71
CA SER A 267 -6.31 -15.90 -14.44
C SER A 267 -4.95 -15.74 -13.77
N ILE A 268 -4.73 -14.53 -13.25
CA ILE A 268 -3.61 -14.21 -12.36
C ILE A 268 -4.19 -13.71 -11.04
N LEU A 269 -3.62 -14.12 -9.92
CA LEU A 269 -3.95 -13.59 -8.60
C LEU A 269 -2.69 -13.01 -7.96
N THR A 270 -2.70 -11.69 -7.70
CA THR A 270 -1.62 -10.99 -7.01
C THR A 270 -1.91 -10.91 -5.52
N ILE A 271 -0.93 -11.31 -4.71
CA ILE A 271 -0.91 -11.15 -3.26
C ILE A 271 -0.17 -9.85 -2.94
N HIS A 272 -0.89 -8.85 -2.42
CA HIS A 272 -0.29 -7.62 -1.91
C HIS A 272 0.05 -7.73 -0.42
N ASN A 273 -0.80 -8.41 0.35
CA ASN A 273 -0.54 -8.69 1.76
C ASN A 273 -1.20 -10.01 2.19
N LEU A 274 -0.39 -11.04 2.40
CA LEU A 274 -0.86 -12.39 2.74
C LEU A 274 -1.61 -12.47 4.08
N ARG A 275 -1.44 -11.49 4.97
CA ARG A 275 -2.12 -11.43 6.26
C ARG A 275 -3.65 -11.39 6.12
N PHE A 276 -4.16 -10.83 5.03
CA PHE A 276 -5.59 -10.70 4.77
C PHE A 276 -6.05 -11.79 3.80
N GLN A 277 -6.92 -12.70 4.27
CA GLN A 277 -7.20 -13.94 3.53
C GLN A 277 -8.69 -14.18 3.25
N GLY A 278 -9.60 -13.43 3.88
CA GLY A 278 -11.04 -13.66 3.72
C GLY A 278 -11.46 -15.03 4.27
N ILE A 279 -11.07 -15.34 5.53
CA ILE A 279 -11.42 -16.61 6.19
C ILE A 279 -12.76 -16.46 6.88
N TYR A 280 -13.70 -17.36 6.57
CA TYR A 280 -15.00 -17.40 7.21
C TYR A 280 -15.59 -18.82 7.13
N ASN A 281 -16.67 -19.10 7.89
CA ASN A 281 -17.24 -20.44 7.91
C ASN A 281 -17.76 -20.89 6.52
N ILE A 282 -17.58 -22.17 6.21
CA ILE A 282 -17.98 -22.78 4.92
C ILE A 282 -19.46 -22.55 4.60
N PRO A 283 -20.43 -22.75 5.53
CA PRO A 283 -21.83 -22.56 5.21
C PRO A 283 -22.16 -21.16 4.71
N THR A 284 -21.56 -20.11 5.29
CA THR A 284 -21.80 -18.72 4.85
C THR A 284 -21.19 -18.46 3.48
N ILE A 285 -19.93 -18.84 3.25
CA ILE A 285 -19.28 -18.65 1.94
C ILE A 285 -20.04 -19.43 0.86
N GLN A 286 -20.46 -20.68 1.15
CA GLN A 286 -21.23 -21.49 0.22
C GLN A 286 -22.63 -20.90 -0.04
N TYR A 287 -23.26 -20.34 0.99
CA TYR A 287 -24.55 -19.67 0.85
C TYR A 287 -24.48 -18.49 -0.14
N TRP A 288 -23.44 -17.64 -0.01
CA TRP A 288 -23.28 -16.47 -0.85
C TRP A 288 -22.69 -16.76 -2.23
N THR A 289 -21.89 -17.81 -2.38
CA THR A 289 -21.21 -18.12 -3.65
C THR A 289 -22.00 -19.12 -4.52
N GLY A 290 -22.73 -20.06 -3.92
CA GLY A 290 -23.34 -21.19 -4.61
C GLY A 290 -22.33 -22.21 -5.13
N LEU A 291 -21.08 -22.14 -4.69
CA LEU A 291 -20.03 -23.07 -5.11
C LEU A 291 -20.37 -24.52 -4.68
N PRO A 292 -20.01 -25.53 -5.49
CA PRO A 292 -20.23 -26.93 -5.16
C PRO A 292 -19.33 -27.40 -4.03
N ASP A 293 -19.74 -28.44 -3.30
CA ASP A 293 -18.97 -29.01 -2.19
C ASP A 293 -17.55 -29.45 -2.59
N SER A 294 -17.36 -29.80 -3.86
CA SER A 294 -16.07 -30.24 -4.40
C SER A 294 -14.94 -29.19 -4.32
N VAL A 295 -15.26 -27.91 -4.16
CA VAL A 295 -14.24 -26.86 -3.99
C VAL A 295 -13.87 -26.63 -2.52
N PHE A 296 -14.67 -27.11 -1.56
CA PHE A 296 -14.40 -26.98 -0.12
C PHE A 296 -13.55 -28.15 0.40
N VAL A 297 -12.40 -28.35 -0.24
CA VAL A 297 -11.42 -29.39 0.10
C VAL A 297 -10.10 -28.74 0.56
N MET A 298 -9.27 -29.50 1.30
CA MET A 298 -8.03 -28.99 1.89
C MET A 298 -7.03 -28.41 0.87
N GLY A 299 -7.05 -28.90 -0.36
CA GLY A 299 -6.22 -28.39 -1.45
C GLY A 299 -6.78 -27.14 -2.14
N ALA A 300 -7.96 -26.65 -1.73
CA ALA A 300 -8.63 -25.49 -2.33
C ALA A 300 -9.15 -24.55 -1.22
N LEU A 301 -10.48 -24.32 -1.12
CA LEU A 301 -11.03 -23.32 -0.20
C LEU A 301 -10.99 -23.74 1.28
N LYS A 302 -11.02 -25.02 1.61
CA LYS A 302 -11.16 -25.44 3.00
C LYS A 302 -9.96 -25.05 3.85
N GLN A 303 -10.23 -24.44 5.02
CA GLN A 303 -9.27 -24.06 6.06
C GLN A 303 -9.72 -24.70 7.39
N GLY A 304 -8.85 -25.54 7.99
CA GLY A 304 -9.23 -26.23 9.22
C GLY A 304 -10.45 -27.15 9.05
N TYR A 305 -11.34 -27.20 10.06
CA TYR A 305 -12.50 -28.10 10.04
C TYR A 305 -13.76 -27.46 9.45
N GLU A 306 -14.06 -26.21 9.77
CA GLU A 306 -15.34 -25.56 9.50
C GLU A 306 -15.24 -24.32 8.61
N ASP A 307 -14.03 -23.81 8.38
CA ASP A 307 -13.80 -22.58 7.65
C ASP A 307 -13.35 -22.80 6.21
N ALA A 308 -13.61 -21.80 5.39
CA ALA A 308 -13.04 -21.62 4.06
C ALA A 308 -12.21 -20.33 4.03
N ASN A 309 -11.20 -20.34 3.19
CA ASN A 309 -10.28 -19.25 2.97
C ASN A 309 -10.36 -18.85 1.49
N MET A 310 -10.86 -17.63 1.22
CA MET A 310 -11.10 -17.15 -0.13
C MET A 310 -9.78 -16.97 -0.90
N LEU A 311 -8.76 -16.39 -0.27
CA LEU A 311 -7.44 -16.23 -0.88
C LEU A 311 -6.83 -17.59 -1.24
N LYS A 312 -6.82 -18.54 -0.31
CA LYS A 312 -6.34 -19.92 -0.54
C LYS A 312 -7.02 -20.56 -1.74
N GLY A 313 -8.35 -20.43 -1.83
CA GLY A 313 -9.11 -20.92 -2.98
C GLY A 313 -8.66 -20.27 -4.29
N GLY A 314 -8.52 -18.96 -4.30
CA GLY A 314 -8.03 -18.22 -5.46
C GLY A 314 -6.65 -18.68 -5.92
N LEU A 315 -5.72 -18.88 -4.99
CA LEU A 315 -4.35 -19.38 -5.26
C LEU A 315 -4.38 -20.79 -5.90
N ALA A 316 -5.28 -21.66 -5.42
CA ALA A 316 -5.40 -23.00 -5.99
C ALA A 316 -5.88 -22.97 -7.45
N TYR A 317 -6.84 -22.11 -7.76
CA TYR A 317 -7.52 -22.08 -9.08
C TYR A 317 -6.88 -21.12 -10.09
N ALA A 318 -6.09 -20.15 -9.66
CA ALA A 318 -5.39 -19.23 -10.56
C ALA A 318 -4.38 -19.96 -11.47
N ASP A 319 -4.27 -19.52 -12.73
CA ASP A 319 -3.29 -20.05 -13.69
C ASP A 319 -1.86 -19.59 -13.33
N ARG A 320 -1.72 -18.38 -12.76
CA ARG A 320 -0.46 -17.86 -12.15
C ARG A 320 -0.77 -17.11 -10.86
N ILE A 321 0.22 -17.06 -10.00
CA ILE A 321 0.21 -16.32 -8.76
C ILE A 321 1.35 -15.31 -8.82
N THR A 322 1.09 -14.07 -8.50
CA THR A 322 2.14 -13.07 -8.32
C THR A 322 2.12 -12.50 -6.91
N THR A 323 3.26 -11.98 -6.48
CA THR A 323 3.36 -11.12 -5.31
C THR A 323 4.35 -9.99 -5.61
N VAL A 324 4.43 -9.04 -4.71
CA VAL A 324 4.98 -7.72 -4.97
C VAL A 324 6.48 -7.57 -4.68
N SER A 325 7.19 -8.68 -4.51
CA SER A 325 8.67 -8.72 -4.52
C SER A 325 9.21 -10.15 -4.63
N GLY A 326 10.44 -10.30 -5.09
CA GLY A 326 11.11 -11.60 -5.21
C GLY A 326 11.41 -12.23 -3.85
N THR A 327 11.93 -11.43 -2.91
CA THR A 327 12.16 -11.86 -1.53
C THR A 327 10.86 -12.24 -0.83
N TYR A 328 9.80 -11.43 -0.96
CA TYR A 328 8.51 -11.76 -0.36
C TYR A 328 7.92 -13.06 -0.91
N ALA A 329 8.08 -13.32 -2.21
CA ALA A 329 7.67 -14.61 -2.80
C ALA A 329 8.36 -15.82 -2.14
N GLN A 330 9.58 -15.66 -1.66
CA GLN A 330 10.32 -16.69 -0.91
C GLN A 330 9.85 -16.74 0.56
N GLU A 331 9.75 -15.58 1.21
CA GLU A 331 9.34 -15.43 2.62
C GLU A 331 7.98 -16.08 2.89
N ILE A 332 6.96 -15.82 2.07
CA ILE A 332 5.60 -16.34 2.27
C ILE A 332 5.48 -17.86 2.13
N GLN A 333 6.51 -18.54 1.66
CA GLN A 333 6.60 -20.00 1.63
C GLN A 333 7.25 -20.56 2.90
N THR A 334 7.59 -19.71 3.88
CA THR A 334 8.16 -20.10 5.17
C THR A 334 7.13 -20.00 6.29
N LYS A 335 7.35 -20.73 7.38
CA LYS A 335 6.46 -20.70 8.53
C LYS A 335 6.38 -19.32 9.20
N GLU A 336 7.43 -18.54 9.10
CA GLU A 336 7.54 -17.23 9.75
C GLU A 336 6.64 -16.17 9.08
N TYR A 337 6.53 -16.21 7.73
CA TYR A 337 5.82 -15.20 6.94
C TYR A 337 4.62 -15.75 6.17
N GLY A 338 4.36 -17.07 6.24
CA GLY A 338 3.35 -17.74 5.42
C GLY A 338 1.92 -17.61 5.94
N GLU A 339 1.71 -16.99 7.13
CA GLU A 339 0.38 -16.74 7.72
C GLU A 339 -0.55 -17.98 7.68
N GLY A 340 0.05 -19.18 7.83
CA GLY A 340 -0.63 -20.47 7.76
C GLY A 340 -0.91 -20.99 6.34
N LEU A 341 -0.45 -20.31 5.31
CA LEU A 341 -0.53 -20.74 3.90
C LEU A 341 0.83 -21.18 3.32
N GLU A 342 1.90 -21.23 4.10
CA GLU A 342 3.24 -21.58 3.63
C GLU A 342 3.29 -22.89 2.85
N ASN A 343 2.65 -23.95 3.34
CA ASN A 343 2.62 -25.24 2.67
C ASN A 343 1.78 -25.21 1.37
N HIS A 344 0.71 -24.41 1.36
CA HIS A 344 -0.14 -24.22 0.19
C HIS A 344 0.60 -23.44 -0.91
N LEU A 345 1.32 -22.38 -0.53
CA LEU A 345 2.15 -21.57 -1.44
C LEU A 345 3.34 -22.38 -1.95
N TRP A 346 4.01 -23.16 -1.10
CA TRP A 346 5.08 -24.05 -1.51
C TRP A 346 4.60 -25.10 -2.53
N TYR A 347 3.42 -25.70 -2.31
CA TYR A 347 2.81 -26.63 -3.26
C TYR A 347 2.54 -25.98 -4.62
N HIS A 348 2.19 -24.70 -4.64
CA HIS A 348 1.92 -23.93 -5.85
C HIS A 348 3.12 -23.07 -6.31
N SER A 349 4.32 -23.30 -5.77
CA SER A 349 5.53 -22.48 -6.05
C SER A 349 5.85 -22.31 -7.53
N GLN A 350 5.56 -23.33 -8.36
CA GLN A 350 5.74 -23.27 -9.82
C GLN A 350 4.86 -22.21 -10.51
N LYS A 351 3.78 -21.75 -9.86
CA LYS A 351 2.91 -20.69 -10.36
C LYS A 351 3.30 -19.32 -9.79
N LEU A 352 4.08 -19.28 -8.72
CA LEU A 352 4.39 -18.07 -7.93
C LEU A 352 5.58 -17.32 -8.53
N ARG A 353 5.39 -16.01 -8.75
CA ARG A 353 6.43 -15.09 -9.21
C ARG A 353 6.38 -13.80 -8.39
N GLY A 354 7.52 -13.32 -7.92
CA GLY A 354 7.65 -11.98 -7.32
C GLY A 354 7.96 -10.96 -8.40
N ILE A 355 7.23 -9.85 -8.42
CA ILE A 355 7.47 -8.70 -9.30
C ILE A 355 7.40 -7.45 -8.43
N VAL A 356 8.52 -6.74 -8.30
CA VAL A 356 8.59 -5.52 -7.48
C VAL A 356 7.73 -4.43 -8.09
N ASN A 357 6.96 -3.71 -7.27
CA ASN A 357 6.20 -2.55 -7.72
C ASN A 357 7.12 -1.37 -8.03
N GLY A 358 6.68 -0.50 -8.93
CA GLY A 358 7.27 0.82 -9.14
C GLY A 358 6.51 1.93 -8.40
N ILE A 359 6.92 3.18 -8.62
CA ILE A 359 6.18 4.38 -8.22
C ILE A 359 5.72 5.17 -9.45
N ASP A 360 4.67 5.96 -9.28
CA ASP A 360 4.15 6.83 -10.34
C ASP A 360 4.90 8.16 -10.35
N TYR A 361 5.76 8.37 -11.36
CA TYR A 361 6.51 9.62 -11.55
C TYR A 361 5.61 10.81 -11.94
N GLY A 362 4.34 10.60 -12.27
CA GLY A 362 3.38 11.69 -12.44
C GLY A 362 2.92 12.27 -11.09
N MET A 363 3.00 11.47 -10.03
CA MET A 363 2.61 11.85 -8.66
C MET A 363 3.85 12.13 -7.79
N TRP A 364 4.86 11.28 -7.87
CA TRP A 364 6.05 11.30 -7.01
C TRP A 364 7.26 11.74 -7.83
N ASN A 365 7.42 13.05 -8.07
CA ASN A 365 8.54 13.60 -8.84
C ASN A 365 8.96 14.96 -8.29
N PRO A 366 10.16 15.07 -7.68
CA PRO A 366 10.63 16.33 -7.09
C PRO A 366 10.78 17.47 -8.09
N GLU A 367 10.89 17.20 -9.41
CA GLU A 367 10.98 18.24 -10.43
C GLU A 367 9.67 19.01 -10.64
N THR A 368 8.53 18.36 -10.39
CA THR A 368 7.21 18.92 -10.73
C THR A 368 6.24 18.92 -9.55
N ASP A 369 6.67 18.48 -8.38
CA ASP A 369 5.84 18.33 -7.19
C ASP A 369 5.38 19.71 -6.65
N PRO A 370 4.07 20.02 -6.67
CA PRO A 370 3.56 21.30 -6.20
C PRO A 370 3.59 21.46 -4.67
N SER A 371 3.88 20.40 -3.92
CA SER A 371 3.95 20.41 -2.46
C SER A 371 5.28 20.94 -1.94
N LEU A 372 6.31 21.03 -2.79
CA LEU A 372 7.65 21.44 -2.44
C LEU A 372 7.80 22.97 -2.44
N VAL A 373 8.67 23.47 -1.59
CA VAL A 373 9.05 24.89 -1.58
C VAL A 373 9.97 25.19 -2.75
N GLU A 374 10.84 24.25 -3.08
CA GLU A 374 11.77 24.33 -4.20
C GLU A 374 11.85 22.98 -4.92
N ASN A 375 11.52 22.98 -6.20
CA ASN A 375 11.61 21.79 -7.03
C ASN A 375 13.06 21.53 -7.46
N TYR A 376 13.43 20.25 -7.61
CA TYR A 376 14.79 19.86 -7.98
C TYR A 376 14.81 18.57 -8.78
N SER A 377 15.91 18.37 -9.50
CA SER A 377 16.22 17.18 -10.28
C SER A 377 17.51 16.54 -9.79
N LEU A 378 17.88 15.40 -10.37
CA LEU A 378 19.19 14.76 -10.16
C LEU A 378 20.35 15.76 -10.34
N GLY A 379 20.26 16.66 -11.33
CA GLY A 379 21.33 17.60 -11.69
C GLY A 379 21.58 18.71 -10.66
N ASN A 380 20.62 19.00 -9.78
CA ASN A 380 20.70 20.11 -8.82
C ASN A 380 20.22 19.77 -7.40
N VAL A 381 20.00 18.49 -7.09
CA VAL A 381 19.49 18.06 -5.78
C VAL A 381 20.37 18.54 -4.61
N LEU A 382 21.69 18.53 -4.77
CA LEU A 382 22.63 18.91 -3.72
C LEU A 382 22.52 20.39 -3.32
N ASP A 383 22.10 21.26 -4.25
CA ASP A 383 21.94 22.69 -4.02
C ASP A 383 20.52 23.05 -3.52
N HIS A 384 19.48 22.35 -4.05
CA HIS A 384 18.09 22.76 -3.87
C HIS A 384 17.31 21.98 -2.79
N LYS A 385 17.72 20.75 -2.47
CA LYS A 385 17.06 19.94 -1.43
C LYS A 385 17.13 20.59 -0.05
N MET A 386 18.16 21.39 0.24
CA MET A 386 18.36 22.09 1.51
C MET A 386 17.22 23.08 1.83
N ALA A 387 16.69 23.75 0.82
CA ALA A 387 15.57 24.69 1.01
C ALA A 387 14.32 23.96 1.53
N ASN A 388 14.06 22.74 1.03
CA ASN A 388 12.95 21.90 1.50
C ASN A 388 13.17 21.40 2.93
N LYS A 389 14.41 21.10 3.31
CA LYS A 389 14.77 20.70 4.68
C LYS A 389 14.50 21.83 5.69
N LEU A 390 14.98 23.04 5.42
CA LEU A 390 14.74 24.19 6.27
C LEU A 390 13.25 24.54 6.36
N ALA A 391 12.52 24.45 5.24
CA ALA A 391 11.08 24.65 5.21
C ALA A 391 10.32 23.61 6.05
N LEU A 392 10.72 22.33 6.00
CA LEU A 392 10.16 21.25 6.81
C LEU A 392 10.42 21.48 8.30
N GLN A 393 11.64 21.85 8.68
CA GLN A 393 12.00 22.18 10.07
C GLN A 393 11.12 23.32 10.58
N LYS A 394 10.99 24.38 9.82
CA LYS A 394 10.17 25.55 10.16
C LYS A 394 8.68 25.20 10.29
N GLU A 395 8.12 24.46 9.32
CA GLU A 395 6.72 24.03 9.34
C GLU A 395 6.37 23.25 10.61
N LEU A 396 7.30 22.38 11.04
CA LEU A 396 7.09 21.47 12.16
C LEU A 396 7.57 22.00 13.50
N GLY A 397 8.09 23.26 13.56
CA GLY A 397 8.60 23.85 14.78
C GLY A 397 9.87 23.19 15.31
N LEU A 398 10.63 22.54 14.42
CA LEU A 398 11.96 22.03 14.72
C LEU A 398 12.98 23.17 14.69
N GLU A 399 14.17 22.96 15.26
CA GLU A 399 15.29 23.88 15.16
C GLU A 399 15.72 24.01 13.68
N GLU A 400 15.65 25.22 13.12
CA GLU A 400 16.06 25.49 11.75
C GLU A 400 17.60 25.51 11.67
N ASP A 401 18.18 24.38 11.22
CA ASP A 401 19.64 24.19 11.15
C ASP A 401 19.97 23.19 10.00
N GLU A 402 20.74 23.66 9.03
CA GLU A 402 21.22 22.87 7.89
C GLU A 402 22.08 21.67 8.33
N GLY A 403 22.80 21.81 9.43
CA GLY A 403 23.72 20.80 9.97
C GLY A 403 23.05 19.64 10.69
N LYS A 404 21.77 19.73 11.05
CA LYS A 404 21.05 18.61 11.70
C LYS A 404 20.83 17.46 10.73
N PHE A 405 20.84 16.23 11.24
CA PHE A 405 20.45 15.04 10.48
C PHE A 405 18.95 14.77 10.68
N VAL A 406 18.15 14.89 9.62
CA VAL A 406 16.69 14.75 9.68
C VAL A 406 16.27 13.37 9.23
N ILE A 407 15.65 12.61 10.12
CA ILE A 407 15.08 11.26 9.85
C ILE A 407 13.56 11.39 9.71
N GLY A 408 13.02 11.02 8.56
CA GLY A 408 11.58 10.87 8.33
C GLY A 408 11.10 9.44 8.57
N LEU A 409 9.85 9.28 9.02
CA LEU A 409 9.11 8.02 9.06
C LEU A 409 7.67 8.29 8.62
N ILE A 410 7.23 7.62 7.55
CA ILE A 410 5.88 7.77 6.98
C ILE A 410 5.24 6.40 6.91
N SER A 411 4.24 6.14 7.77
CA SER A 411 3.57 4.83 7.76
C SER A 411 2.25 4.82 8.52
N ARG A 412 1.46 3.75 8.36
CA ARG A 412 0.44 3.42 9.36
C ARG A 412 1.12 3.05 10.68
N LEU A 413 0.67 3.62 11.78
CA LEU A 413 1.28 3.39 13.10
C LEU A 413 0.81 2.06 13.70
N THR A 414 1.34 0.95 13.19
CA THR A 414 1.00 -0.42 13.59
C THR A 414 2.24 -1.26 13.89
N ASN A 415 2.07 -2.36 14.62
CA ASN A 415 3.14 -3.30 14.94
C ASN A 415 3.88 -3.86 13.71
N GLN A 416 3.21 -3.93 12.54
CA GLN A 416 3.84 -4.37 11.30
C GLN A 416 5.03 -3.47 10.92
N LYS A 417 4.94 -2.17 11.21
CA LYS A 417 5.89 -1.15 10.76
C LYS A 417 7.13 -0.99 11.66
N GLY A 418 7.29 -1.85 12.68
CA GLY A 418 8.49 -1.88 13.51
C GLY A 418 8.63 -0.69 14.48
N LEU A 419 7.49 -0.10 14.85
CA LEU A 419 7.47 1.10 15.69
C LEU A 419 7.88 0.85 17.14
N ASP A 420 7.80 -0.39 17.59
CA ASP A 420 8.36 -0.86 18.85
C ASP A 420 9.90 -0.75 18.85
N LEU A 421 10.56 -1.10 17.74
CA LEU A 421 12.00 -0.89 17.59
C LEU A 421 12.35 0.59 17.58
N VAL A 422 11.58 1.41 16.84
CA VAL A 422 11.77 2.87 16.79
C VAL A 422 11.65 3.48 18.18
N SER A 423 10.55 3.17 18.88
CA SER A 423 10.33 3.68 20.24
C SER A 423 11.46 3.31 21.20
N ALA A 424 12.03 2.11 21.07
CA ALA A 424 13.13 1.67 21.90
C ALA A 424 14.45 2.43 21.68
N VAL A 425 14.69 2.95 20.46
CA VAL A 425 15.97 3.59 20.11
C VAL A 425 15.93 5.13 20.15
N ILE A 426 14.75 5.76 20.13
CA ILE A 426 14.63 7.22 20.15
C ILE A 426 15.51 7.87 21.21
N PRO A 427 15.56 7.41 22.51
CA PRO A 427 16.42 8.06 23.51
C PRO A 427 17.92 8.07 23.16
N GLN A 428 18.39 7.10 22.36
CA GLN A 428 19.79 7.05 21.91
C GLN A 428 20.03 7.82 20.62
N VAL A 429 19.00 7.97 19.78
CA VAL A 429 19.06 8.69 18.50
C VAL A 429 19.07 10.21 18.73
N MET A 430 18.34 10.68 19.75
CA MET A 430 18.18 12.10 20.08
C MET A 430 19.42 12.65 20.82
N ASP A 431 20.46 12.96 20.05
CA ASP A 431 21.78 13.41 20.54
C ASP A 431 22.03 14.92 20.39
N GLY A 432 21.00 15.66 20.04
CA GLY A 432 21.08 17.10 19.79
C GLY A 432 21.44 17.47 18.35
N ASN A 433 22.03 16.58 17.57
CA ASN A 433 22.34 16.78 16.14
C ASN A 433 21.37 16.07 15.20
N THR A 434 20.41 15.32 15.76
CA THR A 434 19.43 14.52 15.01
C THR A 434 18.03 15.07 15.27
N GLN A 435 17.24 15.15 14.20
CA GLN A 435 15.81 15.46 14.26
C GLN A 435 15.01 14.29 13.69
N VAL A 436 13.82 14.05 14.25
CA VAL A 436 12.93 12.96 13.82
C VAL A 436 11.55 13.49 13.51
N VAL A 437 11.03 13.13 12.35
CA VAL A 437 9.68 13.48 11.89
C VAL A 437 8.88 12.22 11.63
N ILE A 438 7.76 12.03 12.33
CA ILE A 438 6.86 10.90 12.15
C ILE A 438 5.53 11.38 11.58
N LEU A 439 5.08 10.76 10.48
CA LEU A 439 3.78 11.02 9.87
C LEU A 439 2.98 9.73 9.77
N GLY A 440 1.78 9.74 10.35
CA GLY A 440 0.83 8.64 10.21
C GLY A 440 -0.19 8.55 11.33
N THR A 441 -1.11 7.59 11.22
CA THR A 441 -2.12 7.24 12.23
C THR A 441 -2.18 5.74 12.40
N GLY A 442 -2.68 5.26 13.55
CA GLY A 442 -2.85 3.83 13.75
C GLY A 442 -3.17 3.44 15.18
N ASP A 443 -2.39 2.54 15.74
CA ASP A 443 -2.59 2.04 17.10
C ASP A 443 -2.27 3.14 18.12
N ARG A 444 -3.18 3.36 19.05
CA ARG A 444 -3.11 4.44 20.03
C ARG A 444 -1.83 4.41 20.87
N GLU A 445 -1.32 3.24 21.14
CA GLU A 445 -0.06 3.05 21.88
C GLU A 445 1.11 3.80 21.21
N PHE A 446 1.23 3.66 19.90
CA PHE A 446 2.30 4.35 19.15
C PHE A 446 2.02 5.85 19.00
N GLU A 447 0.75 6.22 18.75
CA GLU A 447 0.39 7.64 18.68
C GLU A 447 0.73 8.39 19.98
N ASP A 448 0.35 7.81 21.13
CA ASP A 448 0.60 8.40 22.45
C ASP A 448 2.12 8.42 22.78
N THR A 449 2.85 7.37 22.37
CA THR A 449 4.32 7.30 22.55
C THR A 449 5.03 8.40 21.76
N PHE A 450 4.65 8.63 20.51
CA PHE A 450 5.31 9.67 19.69
C PHE A 450 4.93 11.08 20.12
N ARG A 451 3.70 11.33 20.58
CA ARG A 451 3.34 12.61 21.23
C ARG A 451 4.15 12.85 22.52
N TYR A 452 4.43 11.79 23.28
CA TYR A 452 5.32 11.90 24.44
C TYR A 452 6.73 12.33 24.02
N TYR A 453 7.31 11.72 22.98
CA TYR A 453 8.64 12.10 22.50
C TYR A 453 8.69 13.53 21.93
N GLU A 454 7.66 13.98 21.24
CA GLU A 454 7.54 15.37 20.80
C GLU A 454 7.59 16.34 22.00
N GLY A 455 6.89 16.01 23.08
CA GLY A 455 6.93 16.79 24.33
C GLY A 455 8.30 16.77 25.03
N ALA A 456 9.01 15.62 24.97
CA ALA A 456 10.30 15.41 25.63
C ALA A 456 11.47 16.04 24.85
N TYR A 457 11.42 16.04 23.50
CA TYR A 457 12.49 16.50 22.61
C TYR A 457 12.03 17.69 21.75
N LYS A 458 11.57 18.76 22.40
CA LYS A 458 11.09 19.99 21.74
C LYS A 458 12.13 20.55 20.78
N GLY A 459 11.69 20.88 19.56
CA GLY A 459 12.57 21.40 18.51
C GLY A 459 13.42 20.34 17.80
N GLN A 460 13.34 19.06 18.22
CA GLN A 460 14.08 17.95 17.62
C GLN A 460 13.18 16.80 17.16
N PHE A 461 11.98 16.67 17.70
CA PHE A 461 11.04 15.60 17.36
C PHE A 461 9.66 16.19 17.00
N ALA A 462 9.08 15.75 15.88
CA ALA A 462 7.75 16.13 15.44
C ALA A 462 6.88 14.89 15.19
N ALA A 463 5.71 14.83 15.84
CA ALA A 463 4.72 13.76 15.72
C ALA A 463 3.49 14.23 14.96
N CYS A 464 3.47 14.08 13.64
CA CYS A 464 2.35 14.42 12.78
C CYS A 464 1.34 13.26 12.77
N ILE A 465 0.46 13.17 13.79
CA ILE A 465 -0.51 12.08 13.95
C ILE A 465 -1.74 12.37 13.10
N GLN A 466 -1.59 12.20 11.80
CA GLN A 466 -2.63 12.40 10.79
C GLN A 466 -2.28 11.71 9.48
N TYR A 467 -3.27 11.53 8.60
CA TYR A 467 -3.02 11.25 7.19
C TYR A 467 -2.88 12.58 6.44
N ASP A 468 -1.74 12.78 5.79
CA ASP A 468 -1.47 14.02 5.05
C ASP A 468 -0.47 13.71 3.92
N GLU A 469 -0.99 13.54 2.70
CA GLU A 469 -0.21 13.18 1.53
C GLU A 469 0.75 14.31 1.13
N SER A 470 0.29 15.56 1.16
CA SER A 470 1.13 16.72 0.85
C SER A 470 2.31 16.85 1.83
N ARG A 471 2.09 16.55 3.12
CA ARG A 471 3.18 16.51 4.10
C ARG A 471 4.14 15.34 3.85
N ALA A 472 3.65 14.20 3.37
CA ALA A 472 4.52 13.10 2.99
C ALA A 472 5.52 13.52 1.90
N HIS A 473 5.07 14.23 0.87
CA HIS A 473 5.93 14.81 -0.18
C HIS A 473 7.01 15.74 0.42
N ARG A 474 6.62 16.63 1.33
CA ARG A 474 7.57 17.53 2.01
C ARG A 474 8.57 16.79 2.90
N ILE A 475 8.17 15.69 3.55
CA ILE A 475 9.09 14.84 4.33
C ILE A 475 10.07 14.13 3.40
N TYR A 476 9.62 13.55 2.27
CA TYR A 476 10.54 12.96 1.30
C TYR A 476 11.55 13.98 0.77
N ALA A 477 11.11 15.21 0.51
CA ALA A 477 12.00 16.25 0.01
C ALA A 477 12.92 16.86 1.08
N GLY A 478 12.46 16.94 2.34
CA GLY A 478 13.17 17.66 3.41
C GLY A 478 13.97 16.78 4.37
N ALA A 479 13.73 15.47 4.42
CA ALA A 479 14.52 14.58 5.26
C ALA A 479 15.85 14.19 4.58
N ASP A 480 16.87 13.87 5.39
CA ASP A 480 18.12 13.29 4.91
C ASP A 480 18.00 11.77 4.76
N ALA A 481 17.29 11.11 5.69
CA ALA A 481 17.04 9.67 5.65
C ALA A 481 15.58 9.34 5.94
N LEU A 482 15.11 8.21 5.39
CA LEU A 482 13.78 7.64 5.67
C LEU A 482 13.89 6.29 6.37
N LEU A 483 13.20 6.16 7.50
CA LEU A 483 13.22 4.95 8.33
C LEU A 483 12.05 4.02 7.99
N VAL A 484 12.36 2.77 7.60
CA VAL A 484 11.36 1.74 7.29
C VAL A 484 11.73 0.40 7.96
N PRO A 485 11.61 0.28 9.29
CA PRO A 485 12.11 -0.87 10.05
C PRO A 485 11.07 -2.00 10.16
N SER A 486 10.29 -2.23 9.12
CA SER A 486 9.13 -3.11 9.12
C SER A 486 9.45 -4.55 9.54
N ARG A 487 8.55 -5.15 10.34
CA ARG A 487 8.61 -6.58 10.71
C ARG A 487 8.46 -7.47 9.48
N PHE A 488 7.59 -7.09 8.58
CA PHE A 488 7.47 -7.63 7.22
C PHE A 488 6.96 -6.52 6.29
N GLU A 489 7.47 -6.48 5.06
CA GLU A 489 7.09 -5.47 4.08
C GLU A 489 7.00 -6.13 2.69
N PRO A 490 5.80 -6.46 2.21
CA PRO A 490 5.66 -7.17 0.93
C PRO A 490 6.40 -6.51 -0.23
N CYS A 491 6.24 -5.21 -0.39
CA CYS A 491 6.99 -4.40 -1.36
C CYS A 491 7.64 -3.18 -0.66
N GLY A 492 6.83 -2.33 -0.04
CA GLY A 492 7.20 -0.99 0.35
C GLY A 492 7.24 -0.05 -0.87
N LEU A 493 6.57 1.09 -0.73
CA LEU A 493 6.64 2.17 -1.72
C LEU A 493 7.38 3.38 -1.14
N THR A 494 7.38 3.51 0.17
CA THR A 494 7.96 4.67 0.88
C THR A 494 9.47 4.78 0.67
N GLN A 495 10.21 3.66 0.65
CA GLN A 495 11.64 3.69 0.35
C GLN A 495 11.90 4.07 -1.12
N LEU A 496 11.04 3.63 -2.06
CA LEU A 496 11.18 3.99 -3.48
C LEU A 496 10.93 5.50 -3.69
N ASN A 497 9.88 6.04 -3.04
CA ASN A 497 9.62 7.47 -3.04
C ASN A 497 10.80 8.25 -2.43
N ALA A 498 11.31 7.79 -1.28
CA ALA A 498 12.46 8.42 -0.62
C ALA A 498 13.69 8.48 -1.54
N MET A 499 14.05 7.35 -2.17
CA MET A 499 15.16 7.27 -3.12
C MET A 499 14.99 8.26 -4.27
N HIS A 500 13.82 8.30 -4.87
CA HIS A 500 13.54 9.23 -5.99
C HIS A 500 13.58 10.71 -5.58
N TYR A 501 13.34 11.01 -4.28
CA TYR A 501 13.50 12.35 -3.70
C TYR A 501 14.90 12.60 -3.11
N GLY A 502 15.87 11.71 -3.29
CA GLY A 502 17.23 11.82 -2.77
C GLY A 502 17.30 11.74 -1.24
N THR A 503 16.39 10.98 -0.62
CA THR A 503 16.35 10.70 0.82
C THR A 503 16.72 9.25 1.06
N LEU A 504 17.84 9.01 1.75
CA LEU A 504 18.43 7.67 1.82
C LEU A 504 17.62 6.75 2.75
N PRO A 505 17.28 5.52 2.30
CA PRO A 505 16.50 4.59 3.10
C PRO A 505 17.33 3.93 4.19
N ILE A 506 16.76 3.82 5.40
CA ILE A 506 17.26 2.99 6.51
C ILE A 506 16.20 1.91 6.75
N VAL A 507 16.48 0.66 6.38
CA VAL A 507 15.45 -0.38 6.27
C VAL A 507 15.84 -1.70 6.92
N ARG A 508 14.85 -2.52 7.29
CA ARG A 508 15.10 -3.92 7.59
C ARG A 508 15.08 -4.76 6.30
N GLU A 509 15.98 -5.75 6.21
CA GLU A 509 16.08 -6.66 5.07
C GLU A 509 14.93 -7.68 5.06
N THR A 510 13.77 -7.28 4.53
CA THR A 510 12.58 -8.12 4.37
C THR A 510 11.80 -7.71 3.12
N GLY A 511 11.22 -8.67 2.41
CA GLY A 511 10.38 -8.46 1.23
C GLY A 511 10.98 -7.47 0.24
N GLY A 512 10.18 -6.52 -0.22
CA GLY A 512 10.62 -5.54 -1.21
C GLY A 512 11.67 -4.55 -0.70
N LEU A 513 11.81 -4.35 0.61
CA LEU A 513 12.90 -3.53 1.15
C LEU A 513 14.26 -4.17 0.84
N LYS A 514 14.37 -5.50 0.98
CA LYS A 514 15.59 -6.24 0.63
C LYS A 514 15.85 -6.26 -0.88
N ASP A 515 14.79 -6.27 -1.70
CA ASP A 515 14.95 -6.31 -3.16
C ASP A 515 15.34 -4.94 -3.74
N THR A 516 15.10 -3.84 -3.02
CA THR A 516 15.26 -2.47 -3.55
C THR A 516 16.39 -1.69 -2.90
N VAL A 517 16.77 -2.03 -1.65
CA VAL A 517 17.81 -1.33 -0.88
C VAL A 517 19.01 -2.23 -0.69
N GLU A 518 20.12 -1.86 -1.30
CA GLU A 518 21.42 -2.51 -1.18
C GLU A 518 22.21 -1.84 -0.04
N PRO A 519 22.78 -2.62 0.90
CA PRO A 519 23.51 -2.06 2.03
C PRO A 519 24.72 -1.26 1.56
N TYR A 520 24.85 -0.02 2.07
CA TYR A 520 26.02 0.80 1.82
C TYR A 520 27.28 0.13 2.40
N ASN A 521 28.33 0.08 1.59
CA ASN A 521 29.62 -0.51 1.94
C ASN A 521 30.66 0.60 2.15
N ASP A 522 31.09 0.81 3.39
CA ASP A 522 32.05 1.85 3.77
C ASP A 522 33.43 1.72 3.09
N PHE A 523 33.77 0.53 2.54
CA PHE A 523 35.09 0.29 1.89
C PHE A 523 35.03 0.57 0.40
N THR A 524 33.92 0.28 -0.27
CA THR A 524 33.81 0.42 -1.74
C THR A 524 33.01 1.64 -2.14
N GLY A 525 32.20 2.20 -1.24
CA GLY A 525 31.23 3.26 -1.54
C GLY A 525 29.99 2.78 -2.30
N ASP A 526 29.85 1.46 -2.54
CA ASP A 526 28.68 0.88 -3.20
C ASP A 526 27.48 0.79 -2.26
N GLY A 527 26.31 0.52 -2.85
CA GLY A 527 25.04 0.43 -2.14
C GLY A 527 24.23 1.73 -2.23
N ASN A 528 23.00 1.69 -1.73
CA ASN A 528 22.04 2.78 -1.87
C ASN A 528 21.18 3.02 -0.62
N GLY A 529 21.62 2.55 0.53
CA GLY A 529 20.94 2.76 1.81
C GLY A 529 21.58 2.00 2.95
N PHE A 530 20.95 2.05 4.11
CA PHE A 530 21.45 1.40 5.32
C PHE A 530 20.49 0.31 5.76
N THR A 531 21.01 -0.91 5.93
CA THR A 531 20.15 -2.06 6.20
C THR A 531 20.51 -2.75 7.50
N PHE A 532 19.58 -3.48 8.08
CA PHE A 532 19.78 -4.43 9.17
C PHE A 532 18.94 -5.71 8.94
N ASP A 533 19.44 -6.87 9.33
CA ASP A 533 18.86 -8.17 8.98
C ASP A 533 17.80 -8.66 9.98
N ARG A 534 18.09 -8.63 11.29
CA ARG A 534 17.23 -9.18 12.34
C ARG A 534 16.34 -8.11 12.97
N TYR A 535 15.16 -8.51 13.37
CA TYR A 535 14.19 -7.62 14.04
C TYR A 535 14.61 -7.31 15.48
N GLU A 536 15.64 -6.50 15.64
CA GLU A 536 16.29 -6.14 16.92
C GLU A 536 16.59 -4.63 16.96
N SER A 537 16.23 -3.98 18.07
CA SER A 537 16.42 -2.52 18.23
C SER A 537 17.89 -2.10 18.18
N GLY A 538 18.80 -2.94 18.70
CA GLY A 538 20.25 -2.66 18.64
C GLY A 538 20.78 -2.60 17.21
N LEU A 539 20.28 -3.44 16.30
CA LEU A 539 20.69 -3.44 14.89
C LEU A 539 20.08 -2.26 14.13
N LEU A 540 18.83 -1.87 14.46
CA LEU A 540 18.26 -0.63 13.95
C LEU A 540 19.10 0.59 14.35
N LEU A 541 19.49 0.66 15.63
CA LEU A 541 20.34 1.76 16.13
C LEU A 541 21.70 1.77 15.41
N ASP A 542 22.28 0.60 15.15
CA ASP A 542 23.54 0.50 14.38
C ASP A 542 23.37 1.05 12.97
N ALA A 543 22.30 0.66 12.26
CA ALA A 543 22.02 1.16 10.91
C ALA A 543 21.84 2.69 10.90
N ILE A 544 21.11 3.26 11.87
CA ILE A 544 20.97 4.72 12.04
C ILE A 544 22.33 5.37 12.29
N ASN A 545 23.17 4.79 13.15
CA ASN A 545 24.48 5.33 13.46
C ASN A 545 25.46 5.27 12.28
N ARG A 546 25.40 4.23 11.45
CA ARG A 546 26.19 4.16 10.19
C ARG A 546 25.75 5.27 9.23
N ALA A 547 24.45 5.50 9.06
CA ALA A 547 23.93 6.60 8.25
C ALA A 547 24.41 7.96 8.78
N LYS A 548 24.27 8.22 10.08
CA LYS A 548 24.75 9.45 10.73
C LYS A 548 26.26 9.62 10.58
N THR A 549 27.04 8.56 10.75
CA THR A 549 28.50 8.60 10.59
C THR A 549 28.86 9.04 9.18
N LEU A 550 28.30 8.42 8.15
CA LEU A 550 28.55 8.83 6.76
C LEU A 550 28.16 10.29 6.53
N TYR A 551 26.97 10.70 6.98
CA TYR A 551 26.46 12.07 6.82
C TYR A 551 27.38 13.12 7.42
N PHE A 552 27.88 12.92 8.66
CA PHE A 552 28.68 13.90 9.39
C PHE A 552 30.18 13.84 9.06
N THR A 553 30.70 12.68 8.66
CA THR A 553 32.16 12.51 8.50
C THR A 553 32.60 12.45 7.04
N ASN A 554 31.71 12.13 6.10
CA ASN A 554 32.03 12.01 4.70
C ASN A 554 30.87 12.42 3.79
N ARG A 555 30.62 13.74 3.77
CA ARG A 555 29.52 14.34 3.01
C ARG A 555 29.61 14.06 1.51
N TYR A 556 30.80 13.98 0.96
CA TYR A 556 31.02 13.67 -0.45
C TYR A 556 30.44 12.31 -0.82
N HIS A 557 30.73 11.26 -0.08
CA HIS A 557 30.16 9.93 -0.34
C HIS A 557 28.65 9.88 -0.05
N TRP A 558 28.17 10.63 0.96
CA TRP A 558 26.72 10.76 1.17
C TRP A 558 26.02 11.32 -0.05
N ASP A 559 26.55 12.39 -0.62
CA ASP A 559 26.01 13.07 -1.80
C ASP A 559 26.06 12.17 -3.05
N GLU A 560 27.11 11.34 -3.21
CA GLU A 560 27.17 10.32 -4.28
C GLU A 560 26.07 9.27 -4.14
N VAL A 561 25.74 8.83 -2.92
CA VAL A 561 24.63 7.88 -2.69
C VAL A 561 23.28 8.54 -2.99
N VAL A 562 23.10 9.79 -2.59
CA VAL A 562 21.88 10.57 -2.91
C VAL A 562 21.66 10.65 -4.42
N GLN A 563 22.68 10.97 -5.19
CA GLN A 563 22.61 11.03 -6.66
C GLN A 563 22.33 9.65 -7.28
N ARG A 564 22.96 8.60 -6.76
CA ARG A 564 22.74 7.21 -7.20
C ARG A 564 21.31 6.75 -6.99
N ASP A 565 20.70 7.10 -5.85
CA ASP A 565 19.31 6.78 -5.56
C ASP A 565 18.35 7.51 -6.49
N MET A 566 18.60 8.77 -6.77
CA MET A 566 17.76 9.54 -7.72
C MET A 566 17.92 9.10 -9.18
N ASP A 567 19.09 8.58 -9.57
CA ASP A 567 19.35 8.05 -10.92
C ASP A 567 18.74 6.65 -11.14
N LYS A 568 18.42 5.94 -10.05
CA LYS A 568 17.82 4.60 -10.11
C LYS A 568 16.39 4.67 -10.64
N ASP A 569 16.11 3.97 -11.74
CA ASP A 569 14.74 3.84 -12.24
C ASP A 569 13.90 2.95 -11.31
N VAL A 570 13.02 3.59 -10.56
CA VAL A 570 12.04 2.96 -9.67
C VAL A 570 10.61 3.15 -10.18
N SER A 571 10.43 3.51 -11.46
CA SER A 571 9.13 3.67 -12.10
C SER A 571 8.40 2.34 -12.32
N TRP A 572 7.13 2.44 -12.69
CA TRP A 572 6.32 1.28 -13.06
C TRP A 572 6.72 0.63 -14.39
N GLU A 573 7.55 1.27 -15.21
CA GLU A 573 7.86 0.77 -16.55
C GLU A 573 8.47 -0.63 -16.53
N ASN A 574 9.48 -0.86 -15.67
CA ASN A 574 10.15 -2.16 -15.55
C ASN A 574 9.21 -3.26 -15.00
N SER A 575 8.36 -2.91 -14.04
CA SER A 575 7.38 -3.85 -13.48
C SER A 575 6.32 -4.20 -14.52
N ALA A 576 5.80 -3.22 -15.25
CA ALA A 576 4.81 -3.42 -16.30
C ALA A 576 5.33 -4.29 -17.46
N LYS A 577 6.61 -4.16 -17.84
CA LYS A 577 7.27 -5.06 -18.81
C LYS A 577 7.24 -6.51 -18.35
N GLN A 578 7.57 -6.77 -17.08
CA GLN A 578 7.55 -8.13 -16.51
C GLN A 578 6.12 -8.70 -16.46
N TYR A 579 5.11 -7.89 -16.14
CA TYR A 579 3.70 -8.31 -16.21
C TYR A 579 3.27 -8.58 -17.65
N LYS A 580 3.68 -7.76 -18.62
CA LYS A 580 3.40 -7.98 -20.04
C LYS A 580 4.00 -9.31 -20.52
N GLU A 581 5.24 -9.61 -20.16
CA GLU A 581 5.88 -10.90 -20.46
C GLU A 581 5.10 -12.05 -19.87
N LEU A 582 4.67 -11.97 -18.61
CA LEU A 582 3.84 -12.99 -17.96
C LEU A 582 2.51 -13.20 -18.69
N TYR A 583 1.87 -12.15 -19.19
CA TYR A 583 0.63 -12.26 -19.97
C TYR A 583 0.88 -12.95 -21.30
N LEU A 584 1.99 -12.66 -21.96
CA LEU A 584 2.40 -13.32 -23.20
C LEU A 584 2.70 -14.80 -22.96
N GLU A 585 3.42 -15.15 -21.89
CA GLU A 585 3.69 -16.55 -21.49
C GLU A 585 2.38 -17.35 -21.31
N LEU A 586 1.39 -16.76 -20.63
CA LEU A 586 0.12 -17.42 -20.34
C LEU A 586 -0.78 -17.62 -21.58
N THR A 587 -0.60 -16.78 -22.59
CA THR A 587 -1.46 -16.71 -23.77
C THR A 587 -0.72 -17.05 -25.05
N GLN A 588 0.46 -17.68 -24.96
CA GLN A 588 1.11 -18.30 -26.13
C GLN A 588 0.29 -19.50 -26.58
N TRP A 589 -0.18 -19.44 -27.82
CA TRP A 589 -0.95 -20.50 -28.51
C TRP A 589 -0.07 -21.18 -29.55
#